data_0b4858a2bdbd90919d1051d7426ff54c
#
_entry.id   0b4858a2bdbd90919d1051d7426ff54c
#
_cell.length_a   1.000
_cell.length_b   1.000
_cell.length_c   1.000
_cell.angle_alpha   90.00
_cell.angle_beta   90.00
_cell.angle_gamma   90.00
#
_symmetry.space_group_name_H-M   'P 1'
#
loop_
_entity.id
_entity.type
_entity.pdbx_description
1 polymer ?
#
loop_
_entity_poly.entity_id
_entity_poly.type
_entity_poly.pdbx_seq_one_letter_code
_entity_poly.pdbx_strand_id
1 'polypeptide(L)'
;AGDVNINGTGHLSSGAGPGVGFIYIQNATITSSTGNITIDGNVSNIESAVFLRDVTLNASKGDISIRGTSDYAAKHSDTFQGGTVWLYNTNMTAQNIDINATNTNATVGDSYLYGDALYLAGNLTFTGNTTINATANRGAAILFGSTTSYGPSILNMTFSNGSVVMNATNNGTSEISGDITEYKSAIATDMWGDFTVYYPLHVNISLSNSNLTICASSEDADGIYGSNLNSFWNITGTGNASITGMSQHGNGVSLEDININASGLNGTTTLTGIATGNGNGVDISGNTTLINVVVNGNGTDGSGVNISGNLTSSGNST
;
A
#
# COMPACT_ATOMS: atom_id res chain seq x y z
N ALA A 1 -14.98 9.18 -29.28
CA ALA A 1 -13.93 9.72 -28.43
C ALA A 1 -12.78 8.75 -28.44
N GLY A 2 -11.57 9.24 -28.56
CA GLY A 2 -10.35 8.43 -28.55
C GLY A 2 -9.71 8.36 -27.18
N ASP A 3 -8.42 8.10 -27.15
CA ASP A 3 -7.62 8.05 -25.91
C ASP A 3 -7.59 9.41 -25.23
N VAL A 4 -7.49 9.38 -23.88
CA VAL A 4 -7.23 10.54 -23.05
C VAL A 4 -5.82 10.38 -22.48
N ASN A 5 -4.93 11.33 -22.81
CA ASN A 5 -3.55 11.32 -22.33
C ASN A 5 -3.26 12.58 -21.52
N ILE A 6 -2.87 12.42 -20.27
CA ILE A 6 -2.47 13.49 -19.36
C ILE A 6 -1.02 13.23 -18.96
N ASN A 7 -0.10 14.03 -19.49
CA ASN A 7 1.32 13.86 -19.25
C ASN A 7 1.89 15.10 -18.55
N GLY A 8 2.72 14.88 -17.55
CA GLY A 8 3.38 15.95 -16.83
C GLY A 8 4.84 15.60 -16.51
N THR A 9 5.75 16.52 -16.81
CA THR A 9 7.17 16.42 -16.42
C THR A 9 7.59 17.72 -15.74
N GLY A 10 8.29 17.62 -14.63
CA GLY A 10 8.69 18.81 -13.89
C GLY A 10 9.92 18.59 -13.01
N HIS A 11 10.56 19.71 -12.72
CA HIS A 11 11.69 19.78 -11.81
C HIS A 11 11.57 21.08 -11.00
N LEU A 12 11.79 20.99 -9.69
CA LEU A 12 11.97 22.19 -8.87
C LEU A 12 13.43 22.32 -8.45
N SER A 13 13.95 23.54 -8.54
CA SER A 13 15.33 23.84 -8.15
C SER A 13 15.56 23.86 -6.63
N SER A 14 14.46 23.91 -5.85
CA SER A 14 14.46 23.75 -4.40
C SER A 14 13.22 22.96 -4.03
N GLY A 15 13.32 22.06 -3.06
CA GLY A 15 12.24 21.17 -2.66
C GLY A 15 10.91 21.88 -2.49
N ALA A 16 9.88 21.38 -3.13
CA ALA A 16 8.53 21.86 -2.92
C ALA A 16 8.08 21.49 -1.50
N GLY A 17 7.35 22.39 -0.88
CA GLY A 17 6.66 22.05 0.36
C GLY A 17 5.65 20.90 0.15
N PRO A 18 5.24 20.25 1.21
CA PRO A 18 4.29 19.13 1.15
C PRO A 18 2.98 19.52 0.43
N GLY A 19 2.42 18.57 -0.32
CA GLY A 19 1.11 18.72 -0.97
C GLY A 19 1.12 19.32 -2.37
N VAL A 20 2.26 19.45 -3.03
CA VAL A 20 2.34 19.89 -4.42
C VAL A 20 2.49 18.68 -5.34
N GLY A 21 1.39 18.23 -5.92
CA GLY A 21 1.41 17.25 -7.01
C GLY A 21 1.67 17.93 -8.36
N PHE A 22 2.45 17.31 -9.24
CA PHE A 22 2.67 17.85 -10.57
C PHE A 22 1.45 17.64 -11.47
N ILE A 23 0.85 16.45 -11.44
CA ILE A 23 -0.49 16.20 -11.96
C ILE A 23 -1.44 16.13 -10.77
N TYR A 24 -2.23 17.18 -10.60
CA TYR A 24 -3.23 17.28 -9.54
C TYR A 24 -4.62 17.30 -10.17
N ILE A 25 -5.38 16.22 -9.95
CA ILE A 25 -6.76 16.10 -10.44
C ILE A 25 -7.68 15.93 -9.24
N GLN A 26 -8.64 16.83 -9.10
CA GLN A 26 -9.58 16.82 -7.97
C GLN A 26 -11.02 17.05 -8.44
N ASN A 27 -11.97 16.36 -7.79
CA ASN A 27 -13.41 16.52 -8.04
C ASN A 27 -13.75 16.39 -9.54
N ALA A 28 -13.19 15.39 -10.22
CA ALA A 28 -13.28 15.28 -11.66
C ALA A 28 -13.79 13.91 -12.11
N THR A 29 -14.46 13.89 -13.26
CA THR A 29 -14.78 12.68 -13.99
C THR A 29 -14.12 12.72 -15.36
N ILE A 30 -13.30 11.72 -15.67
CA ILE A 30 -12.63 11.56 -16.95
C ILE A 30 -13.16 10.30 -17.60
N THR A 31 -13.71 10.42 -18.79
CA THR A 31 -14.31 9.29 -19.51
C THR A 31 -13.74 9.18 -20.93
N SER A 32 -13.30 7.96 -21.26
CA SER A 32 -13.07 7.54 -22.65
C SER A 32 -14.12 6.50 -23.05
N SER A 33 -14.88 6.75 -24.10
CA SER A 33 -15.96 5.86 -24.51
C SER A 33 -15.48 4.65 -25.33
N THR A 34 -14.30 4.72 -25.94
CA THR A 34 -13.78 3.68 -26.85
C THR A 34 -12.26 3.47 -26.76
N GLY A 35 -11.54 4.33 -26.05
CA GLY A 35 -10.08 4.29 -25.94
C GLY A 35 -9.62 4.21 -24.49
N ASN A 36 -8.36 4.44 -24.28
CA ASN A 36 -7.67 4.35 -23.00
C ASN A 36 -7.63 5.69 -22.26
N ILE A 37 -7.36 5.63 -20.96
CA ILE A 37 -6.99 6.80 -20.15
C ILE A 37 -5.57 6.56 -19.65
N THR A 38 -4.66 7.47 -19.97
CA THR A 38 -3.27 7.44 -19.50
C THR A 38 -2.96 8.71 -18.72
N ILE A 39 -2.41 8.54 -17.52
CA ILE A 39 -1.94 9.63 -16.67
C ILE A 39 -0.48 9.31 -16.31
N ASP A 40 0.46 10.12 -16.79
CA ASP A 40 1.90 9.87 -16.62
C ASP A 40 2.61 11.12 -16.07
N GLY A 41 3.04 11.05 -14.80
CA GLY A 41 3.78 12.07 -14.09
C GLY A 41 5.24 11.63 -13.87
N ASN A 42 6.17 12.45 -14.32
CA ASN A 42 7.60 12.24 -14.06
C ASN A 42 8.20 13.53 -13.49
N VAL A 43 8.64 13.48 -12.25
CA VAL A 43 9.09 14.67 -11.53
C VAL A 43 10.42 14.43 -10.82
N SER A 44 11.15 15.52 -10.61
CA SER A 44 12.31 15.50 -9.73
C SER A 44 12.27 16.66 -8.74
N ASN A 45 12.72 16.41 -7.51
CA ASN A 45 12.60 17.31 -6.36
C ASN A 45 11.15 17.70 -6.01
N ILE A 46 10.19 16.87 -6.37
CA ILE A 46 8.76 17.04 -6.07
C ILE A 46 8.23 15.74 -5.47
N GLU A 47 7.44 15.84 -4.42
CA GLU A 47 6.91 14.70 -3.68
C GLU A 47 5.97 13.83 -4.51
N SER A 48 4.95 14.43 -5.12
CA SER A 48 3.94 13.68 -5.87
C SER A 48 4.02 13.98 -7.36
N ALA A 49 4.19 12.93 -8.15
CA ALA A 49 4.07 13.00 -9.59
C ALA A 49 2.60 13.04 -10.03
N VAL A 50 1.76 12.21 -9.38
CA VAL A 50 0.33 12.12 -9.68
C VAL A 50 -0.47 12.13 -8.36
N PHE A 51 -1.40 13.05 -8.24
CA PHE A 51 -2.34 13.12 -7.14
C PHE A 51 -3.79 13.14 -7.66
N LEU A 52 -4.54 12.08 -7.39
CA LEU A 52 -5.96 11.96 -7.72
C LEU A 52 -6.80 12.00 -6.45
N ARG A 53 -7.70 12.98 -6.36
CA ARG A 53 -8.59 13.17 -5.22
C ARG A 53 -10.03 13.34 -5.65
N ASP A 54 -10.93 12.49 -5.13
CA ASP A 54 -12.35 12.52 -5.48
C ASP A 54 -12.55 12.43 -7.00
N VAL A 55 -11.90 11.43 -7.65
CA VAL A 55 -11.82 11.30 -9.10
C VAL A 55 -12.52 10.02 -9.56
N THR A 56 -13.23 10.12 -10.68
CA THR A 56 -13.76 8.97 -11.41
C THR A 56 -13.11 8.87 -12.78
N LEU A 57 -12.47 7.73 -13.06
CA LEU A 57 -11.89 7.38 -14.36
C LEU A 57 -12.72 6.25 -14.98
N ASN A 58 -13.22 6.45 -16.19
CA ASN A 58 -14.02 5.45 -16.88
C ASN A 58 -13.51 5.23 -18.31
N ALA A 59 -12.92 4.06 -18.54
CA ALA A 59 -12.49 3.55 -19.83
C ALA A 59 -13.06 2.13 -20.03
N SER A 60 -14.39 1.97 -19.93
CA SER A 60 -15.04 0.65 -19.88
C SER A 60 -14.80 -0.25 -21.10
N LYS A 61 -14.33 0.30 -22.23
CA LYS A 61 -13.93 -0.44 -23.43
C LYS A 61 -12.42 -0.37 -23.71
N GLY A 62 -11.66 0.21 -22.82
CA GLY A 62 -10.21 0.36 -22.90
C GLY A 62 -9.56 0.14 -21.56
N ASP A 63 -8.34 0.61 -21.42
CA ASP A 63 -7.51 0.45 -20.26
C ASP A 63 -7.28 1.79 -19.54
N ILE A 64 -7.02 1.73 -18.24
CA ILE A 64 -6.53 2.86 -17.46
C ILE A 64 -5.09 2.57 -17.06
N SER A 65 -4.17 3.49 -17.38
CA SER A 65 -2.78 3.44 -16.96
C SER A 65 -2.42 4.70 -16.18
N ILE A 66 -1.95 4.52 -14.95
CA ILE A 66 -1.44 5.59 -14.11
C ILE A 66 0.02 5.30 -13.80
N ARG A 67 0.90 6.22 -14.14
CA ARG A 67 2.33 6.13 -13.83
C ARG A 67 2.78 7.36 -13.07
N GLY A 68 3.55 7.15 -12.03
CA GLY A 68 4.24 8.19 -11.29
C GLY A 68 5.69 7.83 -11.04
N THR A 69 6.61 8.76 -11.28
CA THR A 69 8.03 8.62 -10.93
C THR A 69 8.51 9.88 -10.21
N SER A 70 9.19 9.69 -9.08
CA SER A 70 9.81 10.76 -8.30
C SER A 70 11.15 10.30 -7.74
N ASP A 71 12.08 11.24 -7.58
CA ASP A 71 13.36 11.05 -6.88
C ASP A 71 13.42 11.80 -5.55
N TYR A 72 12.31 12.26 -5.03
CA TYR A 72 12.24 13.10 -3.84
C TYR A 72 11.60 12.37 -2.65
N ALA A 73 12.18 12.57 -1.46
CA ALA A 73 11.58 12.20 -0.20
C ALA A 73 11.01 13.43 0.49
N ALA A 74 9.74 13.41 0.80
CA ALA A 74 9.11 14.46 1.56
C ALA A 74 9.33 14.27 3.06
N LYS A 75 9.30 15.37 3.79
CA LYS A 75 9.19 15.33 5.23
C LYS A 75 7.73 15.05 5.59
N HIS A 76 7.46 13.96 6.28
CA HIS A 76 6.16 13.76 6.90
C HIS A 76 5.88 14.94 7.83
N SER A 77 4.85 15.71 7.55
CA SER A 77 4.35 16.77 8.42
C SER A 77 2.95 16.41 8.89
N ASP A 78 2.54 16.95 10.02
CA ASP A 78 1.24 16.72 10.66
C ASP A 78 0.02 17.00 9.76
N THR A 79 0.23 17.53 8.56
CA THR A 79 -0.83 17.93 7.64
C THR A 79 -0.82 17.24 6.29
N PHE A 80 0.29 16.60 5.91
CA PHE A 80 0.41 15.96 4.60
C PHE A 80 1.27 14.69 4.69
N GLN A 81 0.70 13.61 4.20
CA GLN A 81 1.39 12.39 3.81
C GLN A 81 1.39 12.38 2.29
N GLY A 82 2.44 11.95 1.69
CA GLY A 82 2.58 11.97 0.27
C GLY A 82 3.14 10.66 -0.25
N GLY A 83 2.79 10.34 -1.48
CA GLY A 83 3.40 9.29 -2.26
C GLY A 83 3.67 9.81 -3.66
N THR A 84 4.56 9.16 -4.38
CA THR A 84 4.81 9.50 -5.78
C THR A 84 3.52 9.42 -6.60
N VAL A 85 2.69 8.40 -6.36
CA VAL A 85 1.29 8.35 -6.78
C VAL A 85 0.41 8.35 -5.53
N TRP A 86 -0.55 9.23 -5.50
CA TRP A 86 -1.51 9.33 -4.41
C TRP A 86 -2.94 9.17 -4.92
N LEU A 87 -3.64 8.16 -4.43
CA LEU A 87 -5.04 7.88 -4.74
C LEU A 87 -5.90 8.07 -3.49
N TYR A 88 -6.82 9.01 -3.58
CA TYR A 88 -7.76 9.33 -2.52
C TYR A 88 -9.18 9.38 -3.07
N ASN A 89 -10.10 8.58 -2.53
CA ASN A 89 -11.50 8.52 -3.00
C ASN A 89 -11.59 8.39 -4.53
N THR A 90 -10.93 7.39 -5.10
CA THR A 90 -10.84 7.26 -6.56
C THR A 90 -11.59 6.03 -7.05
N ASN A 91 -12.42 6.21 -8.09
CA ASN A 91 -13.17 5.15 -8.74
C ASN A 91 -12.63 4.92 -10.16
N MET A 92 -12.29 3.69 -10.49
CA MET A 92 -11.76 3.31 -11.80
C MET A 92 -12.56 2.16 -12.39
N THR A 93 -12.94 2.31 -13.66
CA THR A 93 -13.63 1.27 -14.44
C THR A 93 -12.96 1.12 -15.80
N ALA A 94 -12.40 -0.07 -16.07
CA ALA A 94 -11.70 -0.38 -17.32
C ALA A 94 -11.68 -1.88 -17.57
N GLN A 95 -11.16 -2.32 -18.73
CA GLN A 95 -10.84 -3.72 -18.95
C GLN A 95 -9.62 -4.11 -18.11
N ASN A 96 -8.56 -3.29 -18.18
CA ASN A 96 -7.38 -3.42 -17.31
C ASN A 96 -7.07 -2.07 -16.67
N ILE A 97 -6.61 -2.13 -15.42
CA ILE A 97 -6.17 -0.98 -14.63
C ILE A 97 -4.74 -1.26 -14.21
N ASP A 98 -3.80 -0.44 -14.69
CA ASP A 98 -2.38 -0.54 -14.38
C ASP A 98 -1.92 0.71 -13.62
N ILE A 99 -1.45 0.52 -12.38
CA ILE A 99 -0.91 1.60 -11.55
C ILE A 99 0.55 1.27 -11.27
N ASN A 100 1.45 2.15 -11.73
CA ASN A 100 2.88 2.01 -11.56
C ASN A 100 3.43 3.23 -10.81
N ALA A 101 3.93 3.03 -9.61
CA ALA A 101 4.49 4.08 -8.77
C ALA A 101 5.96 3.77 -8.44
N THR A 102 6.85 4.72 -8.69
CA THR A 102 8.28 4.52 -8.43
C THR A 102 8.86 5.73 -7.72
N ASN A 103 9.41 5.52 -6.53
CA ASN A 103 10.22 6.50 -5.84
C ASN A 103 11.68 6.03 -5.81
N THR A 104 12.56 6.76 -6.50
CA THR A 104 13.98 6.41 -6.64
C THR A 104 14.86 7.10 -5.62
N ASN A 105 14.31 7.83 -4.66
CA ASN A 105 15.09 8.54 -3.68
C ASN A 105 15.98 7.59 -2.87
N ALA A 106 17.28 7.77 -3.00
CA ALA A 106 18.30 7.05 -2.24
C ALA A 106 19.10 7.99 -1.31
N THR A 107 18.69 9.25 -1.15
CA THR A 107 19.46 10.23 -0.41
C THR A 107 19.40 9.96 1.08
N VAL A 108 20.54 9.65 1.67
CA VAL A 108 20.72 9.56 3.13
C VAL A 108 20.77 11.00 3.67
N GLY A 109 19.70 11.44 4.27
CA GLY A 109 19.56 12.77 4.87
C GLY A 109 18.63 12.68 6.07
N ASP A 110 18.11 13.74 6.58
CA ASP A 110 17.29 13.80 7.80
C ASP A 110 16.38 12.57 8.06
N SER A 111 16.36 12.10 9.29
CA SER A 111 15.64 10.92 9.79
C SER A 111 14.11 10.97 9.64
N TYR A 112 13.56 11.99 9.01
CA TYR A 112 12.12 12.24 8.85
C TYR A 112 11.69 12.37 7.38
N LEU A 113 12.55 12.01 6.43
CA LEU A 113 12.22 12.09 5.01
C LEU A 113 11.85 10.70 4.47
N TYR A 114 10.63 10.54 4.00
CA TYR A 114 10.10 9.30 3.45
C TYR A 114 9.80 9.46 1.97
N GLY A 115 10.19 8.48 1.19
CA GLY A 115 9.95 8.42 -0.24
C GLY A 115 8.98 7.32 -0.59
N ASP A 116 7.72 7.42 -0.12
CA ASP A 116 6.71 6.43 -0.44
C ASP A 116 6.40 6.44 -1.94
N ALA A 117 6.20 5.26 -2.54
CA ALA A 117 5.87 5.21 -3.94
C ALA A 117 4.37 5.36 -4.16
N LEU A 118 3.54 4.55 -3.53
CA LEU A 118 2.09 4.59 -3.69
C LEU A 118 1.40 4.82 -2.34
N TYR A 119 0.56 5.84 -2.28
CA TYR A 119 -0.30 6.12 -1.13
C TYR A 119 -1.78 5.86 -1.48
N LEU A 120 -2.43 4.98 -0.71
CA LEU A 120 -3.82 4.60 -0.89
C LEU A 120 -4.64 5.03 0.31
N ALA A 121 -5.69 5.84 0.11
CA ALA A 121 -6.52 6.34 1.20
C ALA A 121 -7.99 6.56 0.79
N GLY A 122 -8.88 6.50 1.77
CA GLY A 122 -10.32 6.75 1.58
C GLY A 122 -11.04 5.60 0.91
N ASN A 123 -11.95 5.92 0.00
CA ASN A 123 -12.73 4.93 -0.74
C ASN A 123 -12.17 4.75 -2.14
N LEU A 124 -11.70 3.55 -2.44
CA LEU A 124 -11.12 3.18 -3.73
C LEU A 124 -11.94 2.06 -4.36
N THR A 125 -12.36 2.24 -5.60
CA THR A 125 -13.10 1.23 -6.35
C THR A 125 -12.39 0.93 -7.67
N PHE A 126 -12.17 -0.35 -7.92
CA PHE A 126 -11.52 -0.85 -9.12
C PHE A 126 -12.42 -1.89 -9.78
N THR A 127 -12.86 -1.62 -11.00
CA THR A 127 -13.69 -2.55 -11.80
C THR A 127 -12.94 -2.96 -13.05
N GLY A 128 -12.56 -4.24 -13.11
CA GLY A 128 -11.71 -4.84 -14.14
C GLY A 128 -10.46 -5.49 -13.56
N ASN A 129 -9.62 -6.06 -14.42
CA ASN A 129 -8.33 -6.57 -13.98
C ASN A 129 -7.46 -5.43 -13.46
N THR A 130 -6.92 -5.59 -12.26
CA THR A 130 -6.15 -4.52 -11.61
C THR A 130 -4.75 -5.00 -11.29
N THR A 131 -3.75 -4.30 -11.79
CA THR A 131 -2.35 -4.50 -11.47
C THR A 131 -1.79 -3.23 -10.83
N ILE A 132 -1.22 -3.38 -9.66
CA ILE A 132 -0.56 -2.30 -8.92
C ILE A 132 0.89 -2.71 -8.72
N ASN A 133 1.82 -1.93 -9.25
CA ASN A 133 3.25 -2.11 -9.03
C ASN A 133 3.79 -0.86 -8.35
N ALA A 134 4.40 -1.03 -7.20
CA ALA A 134 5.00 0.05 -6.46
C ALA A 134 6.44 -0.31 -6.06
N THR A 135 7.36 0.61 -6.30
CA THR A 135 8.77 0.43 -5.93
C THR A 135 9.27 1.67 -5.21
N ALA A 136 9.84 1.48 -4.04
CA ALA A 136 10.50 2.52 -3.27
C ALA A 136 11.94 2.12 -2.93
N ASN A 137 12.85 3.08 -2.91
CA ASN A 137 14.19 2.88 -2.37
C ASN A 137 14.28 3.32 -0.90
N ARG A 138 13.34 4.13 -0.46
CA ARG A 138 13.26 4.63 0.91
C ARG A 138 11.83 5.03 1.21
N GLY A 139 11.24 4.50 2.26
CA GLY A 139 9.81 4.62 2.53
C GLY A 139 9.05 3.37 2.11
N ALA A 140 7.76 3.33 2.31
CA ALA A 140 6.94 2.21 1.90
C ALA A 140 6.76 2.20 0.37
N ALA A 141 6.81 1.02 -0.24
CA ALA A 141 6.41 0.90 -1.64
C ALA A 141 4.90 1.12 -1.77
N ILE A 142 4.10 0.51 -0.88
CA ILE A 142 2.67 0.83 -0.76
C ILE A 142 2.39 1.22 0.70
N LEU A 143 1.86 2.41 0.89
CA LEU A 143 1.39 2.89 2.18
C LEU A 143 -0.13 2.93 2.20
N PHE A 144 -0.74 2.14 3.09
CA PHE A 144 -2.16 2.22 3.38
C PHE A 144 -2.39 3.33 4.40
N GLY A 145 -3.02 4.39 3.97
CA GLY A 145 -3.04 5.64 4.70
C GLY A 145 -4.38 6.08 5.24
N SER A 146 -4.28 7.11 6.05
CA SER A 146 -5.38 7.75 6.75
C SER A 146 -5.95 8.94 5.97
N THR A 147 -7.22 9.21 6.19
CA THR A 147 -7.90 10.38 5.63
C THR A 147 -7.97 11.55 6.60
N THR A 148 -7.64 11.33 7.85
CA THR A 148 -7.82 12.32 8.93
C THR A 148 -6.60 12.37 9.84
N SER A 149 -6.16 13.58 10.14
CA SER A 149 -5.07 13.82 11.09
C SER A 149 -5.44 13.48 12.54
N TYR A 150 -6.71 13.27 12.83
CA TYR A 150 -7.22 13.02 14.18
C TYR A 150 -8.43 12.09 14.11
N GLY A 151 -8.31 10.87 14.62
CA GLY A 151 -9.39 9.89 14.75
C GLY A 151 -9.20 8.62 13.94
N PRO A 152 -10.06 7.62 14.13
CA PRO A 152 -10.00 6.35 13.41
C PRO A 152 -10.07 6.59 11.90
N SER A 153 -9.20 5.93 11.17
CA SER A 153 -9.08 6.08 9.73
C SER A 153 -9.61 4.85 9.02
N ILE A 154 -10.20 5.04 7.86
CA ILE A 154 -10.80 3.97 7.09
C ILE A 154 -10.28 4.03 5.67
N LEU A 155 -9.65 2.93 5.23
CA LEU A 155 -9.37 2.67 3.83
C LEU A 155 -10.32 1.57 3.35
N ASN A 156 -11.19 1.90 2.41
CA ASN A 156 -12.07 0.94 1.76
C ASN A 156 -11.58 0.69 0.34
N MET A 157 -11.25 -0.55 0.02
CA MET A 157 -10.88 -0.98 -1.34
C MET A 157 -11.92 -1.99 -1.83
N THR A 158 -12.55 -1.68 -2.94
CA THR A 158 -13.51 -2.58 -3.60
C THR A 158 -12.98 -2.98 -4.95
N PHE A 159 -12.85 -4.27 -5.18
CA PHE A 159 -12.43 -4.87 -6.43
C PHE A 159 -13.54 -5.71 -7.02
N SER A 160 -13.82 -5.53 -8.30
CA SER A 160 -14.91 -6.24 -8.97
C SER A 160 -14.57 -6.64 -10.40
N ASN A 161 -15.04 -7.84 -10.78
CA ASN A 161 -15.01 -8.35 -12.15
C ASN A 161 -13.61 -8.49 -12.76
N GLY A 162 -12.61 -8.90 -11.96
CA GLY A 162 -11.26 -9.12 -12.46
C GLY A 162 -10.31 -9.71 -11.43
N SER A 163 -9.11 -10.03 -11.85
CA SER A 163 -8.01 -10.40 -10.96
C SER A 163 -7.32 -9.14 -10.43
N VAL A 164 -6.90 -9.19 -9.18
CA VAL A 164 -6.16 -8.11 -8.53
C VAL A 164 -4.78 -8.60 -8.15
N VAL A 165 -3.76 -7.90 -8.62
CA VAL A 165 -2.36 -8.16 -8.28
C VAL A 165 -1.74 -6.87 -7.75
N MET A 166 -1.19 -6.91 -6.54
CA MET A 166 -0.42 -5.82 -5.95
C MET A 166 1.01 -6.30 -5.70
N ASN A 167 1.96 -5.69 -6.36
CA ASN A 167 3.39 -5.94 -6.16
C ASN A 167 4.02 -4.71 -5.50
N ALA A 168 4.61 -4.91 -4.34
CA ALA A 168 5.31 -3.88 -3.61
C ALA A 168 6.78 -4.30 -3.42
N THR A 169 7.71 -3.44 -3.79
CA THR A 169 9.14 -3.70 -3.64
C THR A 169 9.83 -2.53 -2.96
N ASN A 170 10.46 -2.78 -1.84
CA ASN A 170 11.36 -1.84 -1.21
C ASN A 170 12.81 -2.33 -1.39
N ASN A 171 13.60 -1.55 -2.15
CA ASN A 171 15.02 -1.84 -2.44
C ASN A 171 15.97 -1.08 -1.51
N GLY A 172 15.47 -0.46 -0.45
CA GLY A 172 16.26 0.44 0.37
C GLY A 172 17.22 -0.29 1.29
N THR A 173 18.51 -0.04 1.12
CA THR A 173 19.59 -0.40 2.03
C THR A 173 19.86 0.72 3.04
N SER A 174 18.90 1.53 3.40
CA SER A 174 19.20 2.74 4.15
C SER A 174 19.37 2.46 5.64
N GLU A 175 20.58 2.68 6.13
CA GLU A 175 20.84 2.96 7.55
C GLU A 175 20.12 4.25 7.95
N ILE A 176 18.81 4.16 8.25
CA ILE A 176 18.16 5.22 9.02
C ILE A 176 18.48 4.89 10.48
N SER A 177 19.35 5.67 11.09
CA SER A 177 19.57 5.61 12.53
C SER A 177 18.33 6.15 13.23
N GLY A 178 17.54 5.29 13.83
CA GLY A 178 16.35 5.63 14.60
C GLY A 178 15.26 4.57 14.45
N ASP A 179 14.47 4.40 15.47
CA ASP A 179 13.49 3.32 15.71
C ASP A 179 12.27 3.26 14.73
N ILE A 180 12.41 3.60 13.46
CA ILE A 180 11.28 3.62 12.53
C ILE A 180 11.46 2.56 11.45
N THR A 181 11.48 1.28 11.85
CA THR A 181 11.46 0.12 10.95
C THR A 181 10.18 0.05 10.10
N GLU A 182 9.12 0.66 10.55
CA GLU A 182 7.77 0.63 10.00
C GLU A 182 7.69 1.19 8.58
N TYR A 183 8.36 2.31 8.33
CA TYR A 183 8.31 3.00 7.04
C TYR A 183 9.26 2.46 5.97
N LYS A 184 10.00 1.40 6.27
CA LYS A 184 10.91 0.74 5.32
C LYS A 184 10.31 -0.56 4.77
N SER A 185 9.17 -0.98 5.28
CA SER A 185 8.48 -2.17 4.83
C SER A 185 7.95 -1.98 3.41
N ALA A 186 7.88 -3.05 2.62
CA ALA A 186 7.36 -2.92 1.28
C ALA A 186 5.88 -2.52 1.29
N ILE A 187 5.09 -3.10 2.20
CA ILE A 187 3.74 -2.60 2.52
C ILE A 187 3.70 -2.23 4.00
N ALA A 188 3.27 -1.01 4.28
CA ALA A 188 3.06 -0.53 5.64
C ALA A 188 1.65 0.04 5.81
N THR A 189 1.14 -0.05 7.03
CA THR A 189 -0.03 0.71 7.47
C THR A 189 0.43 2.00 8.11
N ASP A 190 -0.19 3.10 7.69
CA ASP A 190 0.17 4.40 8.20
C ASP A 190 -0.27 4.60 9.65
N MET A 191 0.68 4.93 10.50
CA MET A 191 0.46 5.30 11.89
C MET A 191 0.45 6.83 12.02
N TRP A 192 -0.71 7.45 11.85
CA TRP A 192 -0.85 8.87 12.10
C TRP A 192 -0.97 9.18 13.59
N GLY A 193 -0.17 10.08 14.05
CA GLY A 193 -0.23 10.68 15.37
C GLY A 193 1.10 11.34 15.74
N ASP A 194 1.03 12.47 16.44
CA ASP A 194 2.11 12.88 17.32
C ASP A 194 2.48 11.63 18.16
N PHE A 195 3.74 11.25 18.26
CA PHE A 195 4.28 10.01 18.89
C PHE A 195 3.63 9.56 20.22
N THR A 196 2.56 10.21 20.61
CA THR A 196 1.79 9.96 21.85
C THR A 196 0.35 9.48 21.61
N VAL A 197 -0.21 9.56 20.41
CA VAL A 197 -1.59 9.14 20.13
C VAL A 197 -1.66 8.40 18.80
N TYR A 198 -1.81 7.08 18.86
CA TYR A 198 -1.98 6.21 17.69
C TYR A 198 -3.47 6.07 17.38
N TYR A 199 -3.86 6.30 16.13
CA TYR A 199 -5.22 6.07 15.68
C TYR A 199 -5.30 4.78 14.85
N PRO A 200 -6.27 3.88 15.14
CA PRO A 200 -6.39 2.64 14.40
C PRO A 200 -6.74 2.89 12.93
N LEU A 201 -6.09 2.18 12.02
CA LEU A 201 -6.43 2.14 10.62
C LEU A 201 -7.30 0.90 10.32
N HIS A 202 -8.50 1.12 9.80
CA HIS A 202 -9.39 0.08 9.33
C HIS A 202 -9.24 -0.09 7.83
N VAL A 203 -8.64 -1.20 7.39
CA VAL A 203 -8.53 -1.58 5.99
C VAL A 203 -9.63 -2.56 5.64
N ASN A 204 -10.60 -2.15 4.85
CA ASN A 204 -11.66 -3.00 4.35
C ASN A 204 -11.41 -3.34 2.88
N ILE A 205 -11.30 -4.61 2.57
CA ILE A 205 -11.12 -5.13 1.22
C ILE A 205 -12.35 -5.93 0.83
N SER A 206 -13.07 -5.48 -0.19
CA SER A 206 -14.24 -6.16 -0.73
C SER A 206 -13.95 -6.74 -2.09
N LEU A 207 -14.12 -8.06 -2.24
CA LEU A 207 -13.91 -8.79 -3.49
C LEU A 207 -15.27 -9.20 -4.08
N SER A 208 -15.57 -8.80 -5.29
CA SER A 208 -16.78 -9.20 -6.01
C SER A 208 -16.40 -9.93 -7.29
N ASN A 209 -16.46 -11.26 -7.26
CA ASN A 209 -15.96 -12.11 -8.34
C ASN A 209 -14.51 -11.80 -8.71
N SER A 210 -13.66 -11.63 -7.68
CA SER A 210 -12.29 -11.20 -7.85
C SER A 210 -11.36 -12.01 -6.94
N ASN A 211 -10.17 -12.35 -7.42
CA ASN A 211 -9.11 -12.89 -6.58
C ASN A 211 -8.08 -11.80 -6.32
N LEU A 212 -7.60 -11.75 -5.09
CA LEU A 212 -6.56 -10.81 -4.64
C LEU A 212 -5.25 -11.54 -4.44
N THR A 213 -4.19 -11.03 -5.05
CA THR A 213 -2.81 -11.44 -4.79
C THR A 213 -2.01 -10.21 -4.39
N ILE A 214 -1.38 -10.27 -3.22
CA ILE A 214 -0.45 -9.26 -2.73
C ILE A 214 0.92 -9.91 -2.57
N CYS A 215 1.93 -9.35 -3.21
CA CYS A 215 3.33 -9.74 -3.09
C CYS A 215 4.14 -8.53 -2.66
N ALA A 216 4.71 -8.58 -1.47
CA ALA A 216 5.52 -7.53 -0.89
C ALA A 216 6.93 -8.03 -0.62
N SER A 217 7.95 -7.32 -1.08
CA SER A 217 9.35 -7.69 -0.89
C SER A 217 10.16 -6.51 -0.38
N SER A 218 10.88 -6.71 0.70
CA SER A 218 11.79 -5.72 1.28
C SER A 218 13.20 -6.30 1.42
N GLU A 219 14.23 -5.47 1.23
CA GLU A 219 15.61 -5.86 1.47
C GLU A 219 15.95 -5.74 2.96
N ASP A 220 15.72 -4.61 3.59
CA ASP A 220 16.21 -4.30 4.94
C ASP A 220 15.14 -4.30 6.05
N ALA A 221 13.86 -4.28 5.70
CA ALA A 221 12.77 -4.26 6.67
C ALA A 221 11.77 -5.39 6.40
N ASP A 222 10.63 -5.34 7.05
CA ASP A 222 9.60 -6.36 6.85
C ASP A 222 8.99 -6.29 5.43
N GLY A 223 8.64 -7.43 4.86
CA GLY A 223 7.89 -7.46 3.61
C GLY A 223 6.54 -6.77 3.78
N ILE A 224 5.80 -7.17 4.81
CA ILE A 224 4.54 -6.53 5.22
C ILE A 224 4.62 -6.20 6.70
N TYR A 225 4.36 -4.95 7.03
CA TYR A 225 4.24 -4.49 8.40
C TYR A 225 2.82 -3.99 8.67
N GLY A 226 2.14 -4.68 9.58
CA GLY A 226 0.84 -4.28 10.10
C GLY A 226 0.93 -4.11 11.60
N SER A 227 1.03 -2.87 12.06
CA SER A 227 0.94 -2.52 13.46
C SER A 227 -0.09 -1.43 13.64
N ASN A 228 -0.83 -1.51 14.69
CA ASN A 228 -1.49 -0.40 15.36
C ASN A 228 -2.45 -0.94 16.41
N LEU A 229 -2.45 -0.36 17.57
CA LEU A 229 -3.41 -0.66 18.63
C LEU A 229 -4.84 -0.66 18.06
N ASN A 230 -5.42 -1.86 17.90
CA ASN A 230 -6.75 -2.11 17.35
C ASN A 230 -6.92 -1.84 15.85
N SER A 231 -5.89 -1.91 15.03
CA SER A 231 -6.03 -1.92 13.57
C SER A 231 -6.80 -3.14 13.10
N PHE A 232 -7.52 -3.00 12.00
CA PHE A 232 -8.43 -4.02 11.53
C PHE A 232 -8.34 -4.18 10.01
N TRP A 233 -8.04 -5.39 9.57
CA TRP A 233 -8.12 -5.77 8.17
C TRP A 233 -9.33 -6.68 7.97
N ASN A 234 -10.31 -6.22 7.21
CA ASN A 234 -11.52 -6.97 6.93
C ASN A 234 -11.59 -7.32 5.45
N ILE A 235 -11.55 -8.62 5.15
CA ILE A 235 -11.59 -9.13 3.77
C ILE A 235 -12.92 -9.85 3.57
N THR A 236 -13.72 -9.36 2.64
CA THR A 236 -15.09 -9.85 2.40
C THR A 236 -15.35 -10.09 0.91
N GLY A 237 -16.44 -10.80 0.63
CA GLY A 237 -16.94 -10.98 -0.72
C GLY A 237 -16.73 -12.38 -1.29
N THR A 238 -16.46 -12.48 -2.60
CA THR A 238 -16.32 -13.76 -3.30
C THR A 238 -14.98 -13.82 -4.04
N GLY A 239 -14.21 -14.88 -3.78
CA GLY A 239 -12.87 -15.10 -4.34
C GLY A 239 -11.87 -15.57 -3.29
N ASN A 240 -10.62 -15.60 -3.64
CA ASN A 240 -9.53 -15.95 -2.73
C ASN A 240 -8.61 -14.74 -2.51
N ALA A 241 -7.98 -14.69 -1.34
CA ALA A 241 -6.94 -13.72 -1.04
C ALA A 241 -5.63 -14.43 -0.72
N SER A 242 -4.57 -14.09 -1.43
CA SER A 242 -3.21 -14.57 -1.18
C SER A 242 -2.32 -13.37 -0.88
N ILE A 243 -1.77 -13.34 0.31
CA ILE A 243 -0.95 -12.22 0.80
C ILE A 243 0.41 -12.79 1.17
N THR A 244 1.46 -12.34 0.49
CA THR A 244 2.83 -12.82 0.69
C THR A 244 3.75 -11.65 1.00
N GLY A 245 4.44 -11.73 2.13
CA GLY A 245 5.52 -10.84 2.51
C GLY A 245 6.86 -11.57 2.47
N MET A 246 7.88 -10.94 1.90
CA MET A 246 9.24 -11.45 1.81
C MET A 246 10.23 -10.42 2.33
N SER A 247 11.24 -10.87 3.06
CA SER A 247 12.32 -10.00 3.52
C SER A 247 13.66 -10.72 3.49
N GLN A 248 14.75 -9.94 3.26
CA GLN A 248 16.11 -10.47 3.41
C GLN A 248 16.61 -10.30 4.85
N HIS A 249 16.35 -9.18 5.50
CA HIS A 249 16.89 -8.87 6.84
C HIS A 249 15.83 -8.70 7.93
N GLY A 250 14.59 -8.35 7.56
CA GLY A 250 13.43 -8.28 8.46
C GLY A 250 12.56 -9.53 8.44
N ASN A 251 11.36 -9.44 8.98
CA ASN A 251 10.36 -10.49 8.90
C ASN A 251 9.69 -10.51 7.52
N GLY A 252 9.26 -11.67 7.05
CA GLY A 252 8.41 -11.72 5.86
C GLY A 252 7.12 -10.95 6.09
N VAL A 253 6.42 -11.25 7.18
CA VAL A 253 5.23 -10.55 7.66
C VAL A 253 5.37 -10.29 9.16
N SER A 254 5.12 -9.06 9.58
CA SER A 254 5.08 -8.65 10.98
C SER A 254 3.70 -8.10 11.32
N LEU A 255 3.06 -8.67 12.34
CA LEU A 255 1.72 -8.31 12.80
C LEU A 255 1.75 -7.99 14.29
N GLU A 256 1.37 -6.78 14.67
CA GLU A 256 1.31 -6.34 16.06
C GLU A 256 -0.05 -5.70 16.37
N ASP A 257 -0.73 -6.20 17.40
CA ASP A 257 -2.03 -5.66 17.85
C ASP A 257 -3.07 -5.50 16.72
N ILE A 258 -3.11 -6.45 15.78
CA ILE A 258 -3.94 -6.37 14.58
C ILE A 258 -5.02 -7.45 14.55
N ASN A 259 -6.17 -7.11 13.96
CA ASN A 259 -7.23 -8.06 13.67
C ASN A 259 -7.36 -8.27 12.16
N ILE A 260 -7.16 -9.50 11.69
CA ILE A 260 -7.44 -9.89 10.30
C ILE A 260 -8.69 -10.77 10.29
N ASN A 261 -9.76 -10.29 9.69
CA ASN A 261 -11.03 -10.98 9.61
C ASN A 261 -11.40 -11.27 8.15
N ALA A 262 -11.41 -12.54 7.80
CA ALA A 262 -11.84 -13.03 6.49
C ALA A 262 -13.13 -13.88 6.57
N SER A 263 -13.89 -13.78 7.66
CA SER A 263 -15.13 -14.56 7.85
C SER A 263 -16.22 -14.23 6.82
N GLY A 264 -16.19 -13.02 6.26
CA GLY A 264 -17.11 -12.59 5.20
C GLY A 264 -16.66 -12.96 3.78
N LEU A 265 -15.51 -13.62 3.63
CA LEU A 265 -15.01 -14.06 2.33
C LEU A 265 -15.52 -15.48 2.02
N ASN A 266 -16.18 -15.64 0.88
CA ASN A 266 -16.50 -16.95 0.35
C ASN A 266 -15.32 -17.45 -0.50
N GLY A 267 -14.33 -18.02 0.19
CA GLY A 267 -13.07 -18.48 -0.36
C GLY A 267 -12.02 -18.66 0.73
N THR A 268 -10.77 -18.69 0.36
CA THR A 268 -9.64 -18.86 1.29
C THR A 268 -8.81 -17.58 1.39
N THR A 269 -8.34 -17.27 2.60
CA THR A 269 -7.32 -16.26 2.83
C THR A 269 -6.06 -16.94 3.31
N THR A 270 -4.95 -16.72 2.59
CA THR A 270 -3.63 -17.23 2.96
C THR A 270 -2.69 -16.06 3.19
N LEU A 271 -2.03 -16.07 4.33
CA LEU A 271 -0.96 -15.14 4.70
C LEU A 271 0.36 -15.92 4.73
N THR A 272 1.30 -15.54 3.90
CA THR A 272 2.60 -16.21 3.80
C THR A 272 3.71 -15.23 4.11
N GLY A 273 4.60 -15.58 5.03
CA GLY A 273 5.79 -14.82 5.34
C GLY A 273 7.05 -15.62 5.02
N ILE A 274 8.01 -15.00 4.35
CA ILE A 274 9.30 -15.60 3.97
C ILE A 274 10.42 -14.66 4.40
N ALA A 275 11.28 -15.11 5.31
CA ALA A 275 12.50 -14.42 5.68
C ALA A 275 13.73 -15.24 5.25
N THR A 276 14.63 -14.62 4.49
CA THR A 276 15.83 -15.28 3.97
C THR A 276 17.09 -15.01 4.79
N GLY A 277 17.01 -14.11 5.77
CA GLY A 277 18.04 -13.84 6.78
C GLY A 277 17.54 -14.12 8.20
N ASN A 278 17.92 -13.29 9.15
CA ASN A 278 17.69 -13.51 10.58
C ASN A 278 16.24 -13.29 11.06
N GLY A 279 15.37 -12.75 10.22
CA GLY A 279 13.97 -12.50 10.57
C GLY A 279 13.11 -13.75 10.58
N ASN A 280 11.92 -13.63 11.13
CA ASN A 280 10.92 -14.69 11.12
C ASN A 280 10.15 -14.68 9.79
N GLY A 281 9.69 -15.83 9.33
CA GLY A 281 8.75 -15.89 8.23
C GLY A 281 7.52 -15.03 8.54
N VAL A 282 6.81 -15.38 9.62
CA VAL A 282 5.72 -14.57 10.18
C VAL A 282 6.03 -14.29 11.64
N ASP A 283 5.97 -13.03 12.05
CA ASP A 283 6.09 -12.59 13.43
C ASP A 283 4.76 -12.03 13.92
N ILE A 284 4.24 -12.55 15.03
CA ILE A 284 2.98 -12.13 15.61
C ILE A 284 3.24 -11.70 17.06
N SER A 285 2.95 -10.45 17.36
CA SER A 285 3.10 -9.86 18.69
C SER A 285 1.83 -9.13 19.14
N GLY A 286 1.83 -8.65 20.37
CA GLY A 286 0.70 -7.96 20.95
C GLY A 286 -0.56 -8.83 21.05
N ASN A 287 -1.75 -8.25 20.85
CA ASN A 287 -3.04 -8.94 20.87
C ASN A 287 -3.56 -9.07 19.43
N THR A 288 -3.23 -10.15 18.76
CA THR A 288 -3.59 -10.38 17.35
C THR A 288 -4.74 -11.38 17.23
N THR A 289 -5.70 -11.07 16.37
CA THR A 289 -6.83 -11.96 16.05
C THR A 289 -6.84 -12.32 14.58
N LEU A 290 -6.95 -13.61 14.26
CA LEU A 290 -7.05 -14.15 12.90
C LEU A 290 -8.34 -14.97 12.76
N ILE A 291 -9.20 -14.60 11.81
CA ILE A 291 -10.47 -15.29 11.55
C ILE A 291 -10.49 -15.75 10.09
N ASN A 292 -10.56 -17.07 9.87
CA ASN A 292 -10.53 -17.72 8.56
C ASN A 292 -9.27 -17.36 7.74
N VAL A 293 -8.11 -17.36 8.40
CA VAL A 293 -6.81 -17.06 7.79
C VAL A 293 -5.87 -18.24 7.98
N VAL A 294 -5.31 -18.73 6.90
CA VAL A 294 -4.23 -19.72 6.91
C VAL A 294 -2.90 -18.97 6.94
N VAL A 295 -2.05 -19.29 7.90
CA VAL A 295 -0.74 -18.64 8.07
C VAL A 295 0.38 -19.62 7.74
N ASN A 296 1.26 -19.23 6.83
CA ASN A 296 2.46 -19.99 6.46
C ASN A 296 3.70 -19.12 6.74
N GLY A 297 4.66 -19.65 7.45
CA GLY A 297 5.91 -18.95 7.72
C GLY A 297 7.12 -19.79 7.32
N ASN A 298 8.10 -19.17 6.68
CA ASN A 298 9.39 -19.75 6.34
C ASN A 298 10.50 -18.77 6.73
N GLY A 299 11.27 -19.09 7.76
CA GLY A 299 12.46 -18.36 8.18
C GLY A 299 13.70 -19.19 7.94
N THR A 300 14.75 -18.63 7.36
CA THR A 300 16.01 -19.33 7.11
C THR A 300 16.83 -19.45 8.39
N ASP A 301 17.12 -18.31 9.02
CA ASP A 301 17.90 -18.25 10.29
C ASP A 301 17.00 -17.86 11.50
N GLY A 302 15.76 -17.47 11.23
CA GLY A 302 14.72 -17.23 12.23
C GLY A 302 13.66 -18.33 12.28
N SER A 303 12.58 -18.09 13.00
CA SER A 303 11.45 -18.99 13.07
C SER A 303 10.60 -18.94 11.78
N GLY A 304 9.98 -20.06 11.40
CA GLY A 304 8.95 -20.02 10.37
C GLY A 304 7.79 -19.14 10.82
N VAL A 305 7.21 -19.43 11.99
CA VAL A 305 6.23 -18.58 12.65
C VAL A 305 6.67 -18.35 14.09
N ASN A 306 6.75 -17.08 14.50
CA ASN A 306 7.01 -16.68 15.89
C ASN A 306 5.75 -16.01 16.45
N ILE A 307 5.38 -16.40 17.67
CA ILE A 307 4.23 -15.80 18.38
C ILE A 307 4.74 -15.38 19.76
N SER A 308 4.89 -14.09 19.96
CA SER A 308 5.37 -13.50 21.23
C SER A 308 4.27 -12.79 22.05
N GLY A 309 3.04 -12.79 21.54
CA GLY A 309 1.87 -12.17 22.17
C GLY A 309 0.69 -13.10 22.32
N ASN A 310 -0.49 -12.52 22.46
CA ASN A 310 -1.74 -13.26 22.54
C ASN A 310 -2.33 -13.42 21.11
N LEU A 311 -2.39 -14.67 20.64
CA LEU A 311 -3.05 -14.98 19.39
C LEU A 311 -4.44 -15.60 19.65
N THR A 312 -5.47 -14.99 19.12
CA THR A 312 -6.80 -15.58 19.02
C THR A 312 -7.09 -16.00 17.58
N SER A 313 -7.41 -17.27 17.38
CA SER A 313 -7.81 -17.75 16.06
C SER A 313 -9.18 -18.41 16.10
N SER A 314 -9.97 -18.26 15.04
CA SER A 314 -11.28 -18.88 14.92
C SER A 314 -11.63 -19.19 13.46
N GLY A 315 -12.61 -20.06 13.27
CA GLY A 315 -13.00 -20.57 11.96
C GLY A 315 -11.95 -21.58 11.41
N ASN A 316 -11.65 -21.50 10.14
CA ASN A 316 -10.66 -22.36 9.47
C ASN A 316 -9.23 -21.76 9.52
N SER A 317 -8.86 -21.12 10.62
CA SER A 317 -7.53 -20.57 10.79
C SER A 317 -6.53 -21.67 11.23
N THR A 318 -5.40 -21.75 10.56
CA THR A 318 -4.29 -22.66 10.86
C THR A 318 -2.95 -21.95 10.67
#